data_00f11ac695cc5344f4a88de2edd47cf4
#
_entry.id   00f11ac695cc5344f4a88de2edd47cf4
#
_cell.length_a   1.000
_cell.length_b   1.000
_cell.length_c   1.000
_cell.angle_alpha   90.00
_cell.angle_beta   90.00
_cell.angle_gamma   90.00
#
_symmetry.space_group_name_H-M   'P 1'
#
loop_
_entity.id
_entity.type
_entity.pdbx_description
1 polymer ?
#
loop_
_entity_poly.entity_id
_entity_poly.type
_entity_poly.pdbx_seq_one_letter_code
_entity_poly.pdbx_strand_id
1 'polypeptide(L)'
;MSSDIEIARSAKLKPISEIAEKLAIDSDSVFAYGPHKAKISLDYINKIKNNKNGKLILVTAMTPTPAGEGKTTTTVGLGDGLNRIGKKAVICLREPSLGPCFGMKGGAAGGGYAQVVPMEDINLHFTGDFHAIGAAHNLLAAMLDNHIYWGNELGIDVRRITFKRVIDMNDRALREIVSSLGGPGNGYPREAGFDITVASEVMAILCLAMDLEDLERRLGNIVVGYTRDKQAITAKQLNAAGAMTVLLKDAMMPNLVQTLENNPAFVHGGPFANIAHGCNTVLATDTALKLGDYVVTEAGFGADLGAEKFFDIKCRKADLKPEAVVIVATIRALKMHGGVAKEDLGKENVAAVKAGLENLGRHIENVQKFGVPAVVAVNTFISDTQDEFEAVKSYCENLSVSAIKCTHWSDGGAGTEELAHKVVEIAESNQANFKPLYSDDLPLWDKVKTIATEIYGAADISADKAIVEQFKSFETAGYGKFPICMAKTQYSFSTDPNLKGAPSGHTVQIRELRLSAGAEFIVVVTGEIMTMPGLPRVPAADLIHLDNKGQIQGLF
;
A
#
# COMPACT_ATOMS: atom_id res chain seq x y z
N MET A 1 -9.84 12.94 26.04
CA MET A 1 -8.99 13.24 24.87
C MET A 1 -9.92 13.46 23.68
N SER A 2 -9.67 14.48 22.87
CA SER A 2 -10.43 14.71 21.64
C SER A 2 -10.22 13.53 20.68
N SER A 3 -11.25 13.17 19.90
CA SER A 3 -11.15 12.16 18.86
C SER A 3 -10.37 12.70 17.64
N ASP A 4 -9.90 11.80 16.78
CA ASP A 4 -9.13 12.21 15.59
C ASP A 4 -9.93 13.16 14.70
N ILE A 5 -11.23 12.92 14.52
CA ILE A 5 -12.12 13.82 13.76
C ILE A 5 -12.31 15.19 14.42
N GLU A 6 -12.38 15.25 15.75
CA GLU A 6 -12.46 16.53 16.48
C GLU A 6 -11.17 17.34 16.35
N ILE A 7 -10.01 16.67 16.41
CA ILE A 7 -8.70 17.29 16.18
C ILE A 7 -8.64 17.83 14.75
N ALA A 8 -9.00 17.02 13.74
CA ALA A 8 -9.00 17.42 12.34
C ALA A 8 -9.92 18.64 12.09
N ARG A 9 -11.12 18.67 12.67
CA ARG A 9 -12.07 19.79 12.54
C ARG A 9 -11.60 21.07 13.22
N SER A 10 -10.81 20.96 14.29
CA SER A 10 -10.25 22.13 14.98
C SER A 10 -9.07 22.77 14.25
N ALA A 11 -8.55 22.11 13.22
CA ALA A 11 -7.40 22.56 12.46
C ALA A 11 -7.68 23.86 11.67
N LYS A 12 -6.69 24.74 11.64
CA LYS A 12 -6.73 25.95 10.79
C LYS A 12 -6.14 25.63 9.43
N LEU A 13 -7.01 25.18 8.51
CA LEU A 13 -6.60 24.83 7.16
C LEU A 13 -6.26 26.07 6.35
N LYS A 14 -5.18 25.99 5.57
CA LYS A 14 -4.84 26.96 4.55
C LYS A 14 -5.54 26.64 3.24
N PRO A 15 -5.82 27.63 2.40
CA PRO A 15 -6.21 27.38 1.02
C PRO A 15 -5.19 26.47 0.33
N ILE A 16 -5.66 25.53 -0.49
CA ILE A 16 -4.76 24.58 -1.16
C ILE A 16 -3.77 25.27 -2.10
N SER A 17 -4.12 26.44 -2.64
CA SER A 17 -3.21 27.28 -3.42
C SER A 17 -1.95 27.68 -2.64
N GLU A 18 -2.10 28.05 -1.36
CA GLU A 18 -0.95 28.38 -0.52
C GLU A 18 -0.04 27.17 -0.26
N ILE A 19 -0.63 25.98 -0.18
CA ILE A 19 0.15 24.72 -0.04
C ILE A 19 0.90 24.42 -1.34
N ALA A 20 0.27 24.66 -2.49
CA ALA A 20 0.92 24.51 -3.80
C ALA A 20 2.06 25.53 -3.98
N GLU A 21 1.86 26.77 -3.54
CA GLU A 21 2.91 27.82 -3.56
C GLU A 21 4.16 27.42 -2.75
N LYS A 22 3.99 26.74 -1.60
CA LYS A 22 5.13 26.20 -0.82
C LYS A 22 5.99 25.23 -1.63
N LEU A 23 5.39 24.55 -2.59
CA LEU A 23 6.08 23.64 -3.51
C LEU A 23 6.52 24.32 -4.81
N ALA A 24 6.25 25.62 -4.97
CA ALA A 24 6.49 26.38 -6.19
C ALA A 24 5.75 25.80 -7.42
N ILE A 25 4.53 25.31 -7.20
CA ILE A 25 3.66 24.83 -8.27
C ILE A 25 2.89 26.03 -8.85
N ASP A 26 2.94 26.18 -10.19
CA ASP A 26 2.23 27.25 -10.90
C ASP A 26 0.71 27.14 -10.66
N SER A 27 0.03 28.25 -10.38
CA SER A 27 -1.42 28.28 -10.09
C SER A 27 -2.27 27.61 -11.17
N ASP A 28 -1.91 27.78 -12.44
CA ASP A 28 -2.60 27.20 -13.60
C ASP A 28 -2.47 25.68 -13.69
N SER A 29 -1.56 25.12 -12.89
CA SER A 29 -1.31 23.67 -12.81
C SER A 29 -2.04 22.99 -11.64
N VAL A 30 -2.80 23.76 -10.86
CA VAL A 30 -3.54 23.32 -9.67
C VAL A 30 -5.03 23.25 -9.96
N PHE A 31 -5.59 22.05 -10.07
CA PHE A 31 -7.02 21.83 -10.25
C PHE A 31 -7.70 21.67 -8.89
N ALA A 32 -8.31 22.75 -8.38
CA ALA A 32 -8.95 22.74 -7.05
C ALA A 32 -10.20 21.86 -7.01
N TYR A 33 -10.25 20.98 -6.02
CA TYR A 33 -11.42 20.18 -5.65
C TYR A 33 -12.00 20.69 -4.32
N GLY A 34 -12.41 21.95 -4.30
CA GLY A 34 -12.76 22.69 -3.10
C GLY A 34 -11.57 23.46 -2.53
N PRO A 35 -11.70 24.06 -1.33
CA PRO A 35 -10.70 24.98 -0.80
C PRO A 35 -9.41 24.33 -0.29
N HIS A 36 -9.44 23.02 0.03
CA HIS A 36 -8.36 22.37 0.80
C HIS A 36 -7.77 21.13 0.15
N LYS A 37 -8.17 20.80 -1.08
CA LYS A 37 -7.62 19.67 -1.86
C LYS A 37 -7.56 20.04 -3.33
N ALA A 38 -6.57 19.52 -4.06
CA ALA A 38 -6.39 19.75 -5.48
C ALA A 38 -5.72 18.59 -6.17
N LYS A 39 -5.83 18.51 -7.50
CA LYS A 39 -5.00 17.68 -8.36
C LYS A 39 -3.94 18.52 -9.03
N ILE A 40 -2.77 17.91 -9.28
CA ILE A 40 -1.66 18.53 -9.99
C ILE A 40 -1.65 18.04 -11.43
N SER A 41 -1.60 18.97 -12.38
CA SER A 41 -1.69 18.67 -13.82
C SER A 41 -0.54 17.79 -14.31
N LEU A 42 -0.85 16.89 -15.24
CA LEU A 42 0.17 16.05 -15.90
C LEU A 42 1.17 16.86 -16.72
N ASP A 43 0.74 17.99 -17.30
CA ASP A 43 1.62 18.91 -18.05
C ASP A 43 2.69 19.52 -17.13
N TYR A 44 2.31 19.91 -15.91
CA TYR A 44 3.26 20.41 -14.93
C TYR A 44 4.24 19.31 -14.51
N ILE A 45 3.75 18.10 -14.24
CA ILE A 45 4.58 16.95 -13.89
C ILE A 45 5.61 16.68 -15.00
N ASN A 46 5.19 16.71 -16.26
CA ASN A 46 6.09 16.60 -17.40
C ASN A 46 7.13 17.73 -17.46
N LYS A 47 6.74 18.97 -17.12
CA LYS A 47 7.64 20.12 -17.08
C LYS A 47 8.78 19.95 -16.08
N ILE A 48 8.47 19.36 -14.91
CA ILE A 48 9.45 19.20 -13.81
C ILE A 48 10.20 17.86 -13.83
N LYS A 49 9.89 16.93 -14.72
CA LYS A 49 10.44 15.56 -14.72
C LYS A 49 11.97 15.46 -14.68
N ASN A 50 12.66 16.46 -15.20
CA ASN A 50 14.13 16.53 -15.24
C ASN A 50 14.74 17.28 -14.04
N ASN A 51 13.94 17.74 -13.08
CA ASN A 51 14.45 18.34 -11.87
C ASN A 51 15.23 17.29 -11.05
N LYS A 52 16.17 17.78 -10.24
CA LYS A 52 16.92 16.91 -9.32
C LYS A 52 15.96 16.28 -8.31
N ASN A 53 16.15 14.99 -8.04
CA ASN A 53 15.42 14.30 -7.00
C ASN A 53 15.86 14.73 -5.60
N GLY A 54 14.88 14.88 -4.70
CA GLY A 54 15.11 14.88 -3.27
C GLY A 54 15.44 13.46 -2.77
N LYS A 55 15.58 13.33 -1.46
CA LYS A 55 15.89 12.07 -0.78
C LYS A 55 14.61 11.32 -0.41
N LEU A 56 14.55 10.04 -0.79
CA LEU A 56 13.39 9.18 -0.54
C LEU A 56 13.55 8.43 0.78
N ILE A 57 12.60 8.60 1.69
CA ILE A 57 12.53 7.95 2.98
C ILE A 57 11.32 7.03 3.02
N LEU A 58 11.54 5.74 3.28
CA LEU A 58 10.47 4.77 3.45
C LEU A 58 10.12 4.61 4.93
N VAL A 59 8.84 4.71 5.27
CA VAL A 59 8.31 4.30 6.57
C VAL A 59 7.63 2.94 6.43
N THR A 60 8.09 1.98 7.20
CA THR A 60 7.52 0.64 7.32
C THR A 60 7.33 0.29 8.80
N ALA A 61 7.03 -0.95 9.13
CA ALA A 61 6.89 -1.37 10.53
C ALA A 61 7.36 -2.81 10.77
N MET A 62 7.46 -3.17 12.04
CA MET A 62 7.50 -4.57 12.47
C MET A 62 6.19 -5.28 12.11
N THR A 63 6.10 -6.60 12.32
CA THR A 63 4.87 -7.37 12.07
C THR A 63 3.68 -6.75 12.80
N PRO A 64 2.59 -6.40 12.07
CA PRO A 64 1.46 -5.68 12.66
C PRO A 64 0.67 -6.52 13.67
N THR A 65 0.06 -5.82 14.60
CA THR A 65 -0.94 -6.34 15.53
C THR A 65 -2.35 -5.88 15.13
N PRO A 66 -3.42 -6.45 15.69
CA PRO A 66 -4.77 -5.97 15.44
C PRO A 66 -5.03 -4.50 15.83
N ALA A 67 -4.18 -3.93 16.69
CA ALA A 67 -4.30 -2.53 17.10
C ALA A 67 -3.65 -1.55 16.10
N GLY A 68 -2.78 -2.06 15.22
CA GLY A 68 -1.94 -1.25 14.33
C GLY A 68 -0.74 -0.61 15.04
N GLU A 69 0.31 -0.28 14.30
CA GLU A 69 1.57 0.30 14.83
C GLU A 69 1.70 1.80 14.57
N GLY A 70 0.73 2.40 13.85
CA GLY A 70 0.72 3.83 13.57
C GLY A 70 1.71 4.27 12.48
N LYS A 71 1.91 3.46 11.44
CA LYS A 71 2.78 3.82 10.31
C LYS A 71 2.41 5.15 9.67
N THR A 72 1.15 5.31 9.29
CA THR A 72 0.68 6.56 8.64
C THR A 72 0.86 7.74 9.57
N THR A 73 0.51 7.59 10.86
CA THR A 73 0.74 8.62 11.88
C THR A 73 2.22 8.99 11.99
N THR A 74 3.13 7.98 11.96
CA THR A 74 4.57 8.23 11.98
C THR A 74 5.06 8.87 10.68
N THR A 75 4.51 8.49 9.53
CA THR A 75 4.86 9.08 8.22
C THR A 75 4.50 10.56 8.19
N VAL A 76 3.31 10.91 8.66
CA VAL A 76 2.87 12.32 8.76
C VAL A 76 3.70 13.07 9.80
N GLY A 77 3.86 12.52 11.00
CA GLY A 77 4.65 13.13 12.06
C GLY A 77 6.10 13.39 11.63
N LEU A 78 6.75 12.42 10.97
CA LEU A 78 8.11 12.59 10.45
C LEU A 78 8.19 13.68 9.37
N GLY A 79 7.20 13.72 8.45
CA GLY A 79 7.13 14.78 7.44
C GLY A 79 7.00 16.16 8.07
N ASP A 80 6.15 16.30 9.09
CA ASP A 80 6.02 17.54 9.87
C ASP A 80 7.30 17.84 10.65
N GLY A 81 7.91 16.85 11.31
CA GLY A 81 9.17 16.99 12.03
C GLY A 81 10.33 17.46 11.14
N LEU A 82 10.45 16.91 9.92
CA LEU A 82 11.43 17.37 8.94
C LEU A 82 11.21 18.83 8.54
N ASN A 83 9.97 19.24 8.31
CA ASN A 83 9.65 20.65 8.01
C ASN A 83 9.96 21.56 9.22
N ARG A 84 9.70 21.12 10.46
CA ARG A 84 10.01 21.87 11.68
C ARG A 84 11.51 22.12 11.87
N ILE A 85 12.36 21.16 11.50
CA ILE A 85 13.85 21.34 11.51
C ILE A 85 14.39 22.05 10.26
N GLY A 86 13.50 22.66 9.46
CA GLY A 86 13.88 23.51 8.31
C GLY A 86 14.20 22.76 7.02
N LYS A 87 13.81 21.47 6.91
CA LYS A 87 13.93 20.72 5.65
C LYS A 87 12.64 20.85 4.83
N LYS A 88 12.74 20.92 3.51
CA LYS A 88 11.58 20.93 2.61
C LYS A 88 11.12 19.50 2.37
N ALA A 89 10.22 19.01 3.22
CA ALA A 89 9.71 17.64 3.15
C ALA A 89 8.28 17.57 2.57
N VAL A 90 8.04 16.56 1.74
CA VAL A 90 6.74 16.23 1.16
C VAL A 90 6.37 14.81 1.57
N ILE A 91 5.10 14.62 1.96
CA ILE A 91 4.58 13.33 2.41
C ILE A 91 3.82 12.67 1.25
N CYS A 92 3.97 11.35 1.08
CA CYS A 92 3.25 10.57 0.08
C CYS A 92 2.53 9.39 0.73
N LEU A 93 1.20 9.38 0.67
CA LEU A 93 0.34 8.40 1.31
C LEU A 93 -0.56 7.69 0.29
N ARG A 94 -1.10 6.55 0.71
CA ARG A 94 -2.18 5.88 0.00
C ARG A 94 -3.53 6.53 0.33
N GLU A 95 -4.42 6.54 -0.66
CA GLU A 95 -5.83 6.86 -0.47
C GLU A 95 -6.55 5.67 0.20
N PRO A 96 -7.41 5.90 1.21
CA PRO A 96 -8.16 4.84 1.87
C PRO A 96 -9.33 4.34 1.02
N SER A 97 -9.63 3.03 1.15
CA SER A 97 -10.80 2.37 0.56
C SER A 97 -12.02 2.50 1.47
N LEU A 98 -13.20 2.66 0.88
CA LEU A 98 -14.47 2.73 1.60
C LEU A 98 -14.78 1.44 2.37
N GLY A 99 -14.43 0.27 1.81
CA GLY A 99 -14.68 -1.01 2.46
C GLY A 99 -14.09 -1.10 3.87
N PRO A 100 -12.78 -0.89 4.08
CA PRO A 100 -12.18 -0.79 5.40
C PRO A 100 -12.76 0.33 6.27
N CYS A 101 -13.02 1.51 5.72
CA CYS A 101 -13.57 2.64 6.48
C CYS A 101 -14.94 2.33 7.10
N PHE A 102 -15.81 1.65 6.36
CA PHE A 102 -17.15 1.28 6.83
C PHE A 102 -17.19 -0.13 7.48
N GLY A 103 -16.15 -0.93 7.30
CA GLY A 103 -16.04 -2.29 7.83
C GLY A 103 -15.34 -2.37 9.17
N MET A 104 -14.04 -2.43 9.12
CA MET A 104 -13.16 -2.44 10.29
C MET A 104 -12.49 -1.10 10.39
N LYS A 105 -12.31 -0.56 11.58
CA LYS A 105 -11.59 0.67 11.86
C LYS A 105 -10.35 0.87 10.98
N GLY A 106 -10.20 2.03 10.35
CA GLY A 106 -8.95 2.43 9.75
C GLY A 106 -9.07 3.31 8.52
N GLY A 107 -9.19 4.62 8.71
CA GLY A 107 -8.84 5.62 7.73
C GLY A 107 -7.32 5.64 7.49
N ALA A 108 -6.87 6.20 6.36
CA ALA A 108 -5.45 6.37 6.05
C ALA A 108 -4.98 7.82 6.22
N ALA A 109 -5.63 8.61 7.08
CA ALA A 109 -5.30 10.03 7.28
C ALA A 109 -4.28 10.28 8.41
N GLY A 110 -3.84 9.25 9.13
CA GLY A 110 -3.03 9.38 10.35
C GLY A 110 -3.89 9.39 11.60
N GLY A 111 -3.40 9.92 12.72
CA GLY A 111 -4.12 9.98 13.98
C GLY A 111 -3.53 10.99 14.96
N GLY A 112 -4.32 11.41 15.95
CA GLY A 112 -3.92 12.44 16.91
C GLY A 112 -3.54 13.75 16.20
N TYR A 113 -2.43 14.31 16.60
CA TYR A 113 -1.89 15.55 16.01
C TYR A 113 -1.01 15.32 14.78
N ALA A 114 -0.87 14.09 14.30
CA ALA A 114 -0.15 13.75 13.06
C ALA A 114 -1.13 13.20 12.02
N GLN A 115 -1.89 14.08 11.37
CA GLN A 115 -2.91 13.77 10.38
C GLN A 115 -2.74 14.61 9.12
N VAL A 116 -3.19 14.05 7.98
CA VAL A 116 -3.50 14.81 6.75
C VAL A 116 -4.97 15.21 6.74
N VAL A 117 -5.24 16.40 6.24
CA VAL A 117 -6.57 17.02 6.25
C VAL A 117 -6.91 17.61 4.87
N PRO A 118 -8.19 17.62 4.46
CA PRO A 118 -9.41 17.33 5.22
C PRO A 118 -9.65 15.82 5.39
N MET A 119 -9.68 15.33 6.63
CA MET A 119 -9.72 13.90 6.95
C MET A 119 -11.01 13.23 6.46
N GLU A 120 -12.16 13.89 6.63
CA GLU A 120 -13.47 13.37 6.22
C GLU A 120 -13.52 13.14 4.70
N ASP A 121 -13.06 14.10 3.91
CA ASP A 121 -13.03 13.99 2.45
C ASP A 121 -12.10 12.86 2.00
N ILE A 122 -10.90 12.77 2.60
CA ILE A 122 -9.90 11.75 2.27
C ILE A 122 -10.45 10.34 2.52
N ASN A 123 -11.18 10.13 3.63
CA ASN A 123 -11.72 8.82 4.00
C ASN A 123 -13.01 8.43 3.26
N LEU A 124 -13.62 9.32 2.49
CA LEU A 124 -14.86 9.07 1.76
C LEU A 124 -14.63 9.13 0.25
N HIS A 125 -15.24 10.07 -0.46
CA HIS A 125 -15.14 10.14 -1.92
C HIS A 125 -13.97 10.97 -2.46
N PHE A 126 -13.19 11.54 -1.62
CA PHE A 126 -11.99 12.35 -1.84
C PHE A 126 -12.01 13.19 -3.14
N THR A 127 -11.49 12.68 -4.26
CA THR A 127 -11.51 13.32 -5.59
C THR A 127 -12.12 12.42 -6.67
N GLY A 128 -12.61 11.23 -6.30
CA GLY A 128 -13.30 10.32 -7.21
C GLY A 128 -12.40 9.28 -7.90
N ASP A 129 -11.12 9.16 -7.52
CA ASP A 129 -10.16 8.26 -8.18
C ASP A 129 -10.60 6.79 -8.08
N PHE A 130 -11.08 6.34 -6.92
CA PHE A 130 -11.54 4.96 -6.75
C PHE A 130 -12.81 4.67 -7.54
N HIS A 131 -13.70 5.65 -7.68
CA HIS A 131 -14.85 5.52 -8.57
C HIS A 131 -14.41 5.38 -10.03
N ALA A 132 -13.45 6.18 -10.49
CA ALA A 132 -12.88 6.08 -11.84
C ALA A 132 -12.24 4.71 -12.08
N ILE A 133 -11.48 4.19 -11.12
CA ILE A 133 -10.88 2.85 -11.19
C ILE A 133 -11.96 1.77 -11.30
N GLY A 134 -12.98 1.84 -10.45
CA GLY A 134 -14.11 0.90 -10.50
C GLY A 134 -14.85 0.96 -11.82
N ALA A 135 -15.10 2.17 -12.36
CA ALA A 135 -15.77 2.37 -13.64
C ALA A 135 -14.95 1.79 -14.81
N ALA A 136 -13.63 2.07 -14.87
CA ALA A 136 -12.74 1.56 -15.91
C ALA A 136 -12.63 0.02 -15.85
N HIS A 137 -12.49 -0.53 -14.65
CA HIS A 137 -12.44 -1.97 -14.43
C HIS A 137 -13.73 -2.67 -14.89
N ASN A 138 -14.87 -2.16 -14.45
CA ASN A 138 -16.17 -2.74 -14.78
C ASN A 138 -16.56 -2.54 -16.24
N LEU A 139 -16.05 -1.49 -16.91
CA LEU A 139 -16.18 -1.33 -18.36
C LEU A 139 -15.50 -2.51 -19.08
N LEU A 140 -14.29 -2.88 -18.71
CA LEU A 140 -13.59 -4.03 -19.30
C LEU A 140 -14.39 -5.33 -19.10
N ALA A 141 -14.92 -5.55 -17.87
CA ALA A 141 -15.76 -6.72 -17.59
C ALA A 141 -17.04 -6.74 -18.43
N ALA A 142 -17.67 -5.58 -18.63
CA ALA A 142 -18.86 -5.46 -19.48
C ALA A 142 -18.53 -5.69 -20.96
N MET A 143 -17.39 -5.16 -21.47
CA MET A 143 -16.94 -5.38 -22.84
C MET A 143 -16.59 -6.85 -23.10
N LEU A 144 -16.01 -7.54 -22.12
CA LEU A 144 -15.75 -8.98 -22.20
C LEU A 144 -17.06 -9.78 -22.39
N ASP A 145 -18.05 -9.56 -21.52
CA ASP A 145 -19.34 -10.26 -21.63
C ASP A 145 -20.10 -9.86 -22.91
N ASN A 146 -20.00 -8.59 -23.34
CA ASN A 146 -20.58 -8.12 -24.59
C ASN A 146 -19.94 -8.78 -25.83
N HIS A 147 -18.62 -8.97 -25.83
CA HIS A 147 -17.93 -9.69 -26.90
C HIS A 147 -18.41 -11.15 -27.01
N ILE A 148 -18.57 -11.83 -25.88
CA ILE A 148 -19.09 -13.20 -25.84
C ILE A 148 -20.53 -13.26 -26.35
N TYR A 149 -21.35 -12.28 -25.97
CA TYR A 149 -22.76 -12.19 -26.38
C TYR A 149 -22.91 -12.04 -27.91
N TRP A 150 -22.11 -11.20 -28.54
CA TRP A 150 -22.21 -10.88 -29.97
C TRP A 150 -21.34 -11.78 -30.89
N GLY A 151 -21.05 -13.00 -30.47
CA GLY A 151 -20.47 -14.02 -31.37
C GLY A 151 -19.11 -14.54 -30.96
N ASN A 152 -18.46 -13.94 -29.97
CA ASN A 152 -17.20 -14.45 -29.38
C ASN A 152 -16.12 -14.78 -30.43
N GLU A 153 -15.84 -13.85 -31.34
CA GLU A 153 -14.88 -14.03 -32.43
C GLU A 153 -13.48 -14.39 -31.94
N LEU A 154 -13.09 -13.93 -30.76
CA LEU A 154 -11.82 -14.27 -30.12
C LEU A 154 -11.78 -15.69 -29.53
N GLY A 155 -12.91 -16.41 -29.54
CA GLY A 155 -12.98 -17.79 -29.06
C GLY A 155 -12.74 -17.96 -27.55
N ILE A 156 -13.18 -16.99 -26.74
CA ILE A 156 -13.02 -17.03 -25.28
C ILE A 156 -13.79 -18.22 -24.70
N ASP A 157 -13.12 -19.08 -23.95
CA ASP A 157 -13.79 -20.14 -23.19
C ASP A 157 -14.41 -19.53 -21.92
N VAL A 158 -15.74 -19.49 -21.85
CA VAL A 158 -16.48 -18.90 -20.73
C VAL A 158 -16.13 -19.49 -19.35
N ARG A 159 -15.56 -20.71 -19.33
CA ARG A 159 -15.07 -21.40 -18.12
C ARG A 159 -13.67 -20.97 -17.72
N ARG A 160 -12.98 -20.19 -18.55
CA ARG A 160 -11.59 -19.75 -18.38
C ARG A 160 -11.45 -18.25 -18.28
N ILE A 161 -12.53 -17.56 -17.93
CA ILE A 161 -12.53 -16.14 -17.63
C ILE A 161 -11.92 -15.97 -16.23
N THR A 162 -10.89 -15.12 -16.13
CA THR A 162 -10.16 -14.83 -14.91
C THR A 162 -10.45 -13.44 -14.35
N PHE A 163 -11.17 -12.61 -15.10
CA PHE A 163 -11.46 -11.22 -14.79
C PHE A 163 -12.82 -11.08 -14.12
N LYS A 164 -12.84 -10.73 -12.84
CA LYS A 164 -14.03 -10.43 -12.03
C LYS A 164 -14.43 -8.96 -12.17
N ARG A 165 -15.57 -8.57 -11.66
CA ARG A 165 -15.97 -7.18 -11.45
C ARG A 165 -15.39 -6.64 -10.15
N VAL A 166 -15.54 -5.32 -9.89
CA VAL A 166 -15.09 -4.72 -8.63
C VAL A 166 -16.16 -3.81 -8.04
N ILE A 167 -16.09 -3.67 -6.72
CA ILE A 167 -16.82 -2.68 -5.94
C ILE A 167 -15.96 -2.25 -4.74
N ASP A 168 -15.95 -0.96 -4.41
CA ASP A 168 -15.17 -0.46 -3.26
C ASP A 168 -15.98 -0.54 -1.96
N MET A 169 -16.37 -1.77 -1.60
CA MET A 169 -17.12 -2.07 -0.39
C MET A 169 -16.82 -3.51 0.06
N ASN A 170 -16.87 -3.76 1.37
CA ASN A 170 -16.77 -5.12 1.91
C ASN A 170 -18.10 -5.84 1.78
N ASP A 171 -18.19 -6.81 0.87
CA ASP A 171 -19.41 -7.58 0.65
C ASP A 171 -19.13 -9.06 0.35
N ARG A 172 -19.23 -9.91 1.38
CA ARG A 172 -18.96 -11.34 1.23
C ARG A 172 -19.94 -12.07 0.33
N ALA A 173 -21.14 -11.53 0.12
CA ALA A 173 -22.15 -12.14 -0.73
C ALA A 173 -21.78 -12.08 -2.22
N LEU A 174 -20.88 -11.16 -2.59
CA LEU A 174 -20.42 -10.96 -3.97
C LEU A 174 -19.16 -11.75 -4.33
N ARG A 175 -18.58 -12.53 -3.41
CA ARG A 175 -17.34 -13.31 -3.68
C ARG A 175 -17.49 -14.24 -4.86
N GLU A 176 -18.59 -15.00 -4.86
CA GLU A 176 -18.94 -15.96 -5.91
C GLU A 176 -20.42 -15.80 -6.23
N ILE A 177 -20.73 -15.52 -7.50
CA ILE A 177 -22.10 -15.33 -8.00
C ILE A 177 -22.29 -16.07 -9.32
N VAL A 178 -23.50 -16.23 -9.74
CA VAL A 178 -23.83 -16.59 -11.13
C VAL A 178 -24.29 -15.35 -11.87
N SER A 179 -23.55 -14.94 -12.89
CA SER A 179 -23.90 -13.82 -13.76
C SER A 179 -24.79 -14.28 -14.93
N SER A 180 -25.43 -13.31 -15.61
CA SER A 180 -26.21 -13.49 -16.85
C SER A 180 -27.44 -14.41 -16.71
N LEU A 181 -28.06 -14.48 -15.53
CA LEU A 181 -29.35 -15.13 -15.35
C LEU A 181 -30.47 -14.32 -16.01
N GLY A 182 -31.59 -14.98 -16.37
CA GLY A 182 -32.77 -14.33 -16.96
C GLY A 182 -32.95 -14.61 -18.45
N GLY A 183 -32.26 -15.61 -18.98
CA GLY A 183 -32.42 -16.13 -20.33
C GLY A 183 -31.45 -15.57 -21.35
N PRO A 184 -31.57 -15.98 -22.63
CA PRO A 184 -30.58 -15.70 -23.67
C PRO A 184 -30.30 -14.21 -23.92
N GLY A 185 -31.26 -13.33 -23.64
CA GLY A 185 -31.11 -11.89 -23.78
C GLY A 185 -30.06 -11.28 -22.82
N ASN A 186 -29.68 -12.00 -21.76
CA ASN A 186 -28.71 -11.54 -20.76
C ASN A 186 -27.31 -12.18 -20.94
N GLY A 187 -27.13 -13.04 -21.95
CA GLY A 187 -25.85 -13.69 -22.25
C GLY A 187 -25.75 -15.13 -21.72
N TYR A 188 -24.53 -15.56 -21.42
CA TYR A 188 -24.23 -16.92 -20.96
C TYR A 188 -24.13 -16.96 -19.43
N PRO A 189 -25.00 -17.72 -18.73
CA PRO A 189 -24.84 -17.93 -17.29
C PRO A 189 -23.48 -18.55 -16.98
N ARG A 190 -22.72 -17.91 -16.10
CA ARG A 190 -21.41 -18.39 -15.66
C ARG A 190 -21.11 -18.01 -14.24
N GLU A 191 -20.24 -18.77 -13.62
CA GLU A 191 -19.62 -18.38 -12.35
C GLU A 191 -18.82 -17.08 -12.54
N ALA A 192 -19.01 -16.15 -11.63
CA ALA A 192 -18.36 -14.84 -11.61
C ALA A 192 -18.21 -14.38 -10.16
N GLY A 193 -17.79 -13.15 -9.96
CA GLY A 193 -17.67 -12.55 -8.62
C GLY A 193 -17.22 -11.12 -8.68
N PHE A 194 -16.98 -10.56 -7.49
CA PHE A 194 -16.44 -9.24 -7.31
C PHE A 194 -15.20 -9.29 -6.42
N ASP A 195 -14.20 -8.50 -6.76
CA ASP A 195 -13.11 -8.15 -5.86
C ASP A 195 -13.33 -6.73 -5.33
N ILE A 196 -12.71 -6.38 -4.21
CA ILE A 196 -12.69 -4.98 -3.76
C ILE A 196 -11.79 -4.16 -4.69
N THR A 197 -12.17 -2.93 -5.00
CA THR A 197 -11.48 -2.07 -5.97
C THR A 197 -9.96 -1.98 -5.72
N VAL A 198 -9.55 -1.91 -4.47
CA VAL A 198 -8.12 -1.83 -4.07
C VAL A 198 -7.32 -3.13 -4.24
N ALA A 199 -7.99 -4.25 -4.51
CA ALA A 199 -7.35 -5.52 -4.88
C ALA A 199 -7.25 -5.72 -6.39
N SER A 200 -7.79 -4.80 -7.21
CA SER A 200 -7.83 -4.93 -8.66
C SER A 200 -6.49 -4.70 -9.33
N GLU A 201 -6.29 -5.34 -10.48
CA GLU A 201 -5.14 -5.08 -11.32
C GLU A 201 -5.15 -3.64 -11.87
N VAL A 202 -6.32 -3.06 -12.16
CA VAL A 202 -6.45 -1.67 -12.62
C VAL A 202 -5.94 -0.68 -11.57
N MET A 203 -6.21 -0.91 -10.28
CA MET A 203 -5.62 -0.13 -9.19
C MET A 203 -4.09 -0.24 -9.19
N ALA A 204 -3.55 -1.45 -9.31
CA ALA A 204 -2.10 -1.67 -9.34
C ALA A 204 -1.45 -1.00 -10.57
N ILE A 205 -2.11 -1.07 -11.73
CA ILE A 205 -1.66 -0.42 -12.97
C ILE A 205 -1.60 1.09 -12.79
N LEU A 206 -2.67 1.73 -12.30
CA LEU A 206 -2.69 3.18 -12.04
C LEU A 206 -1.55 3.59 -11.11
N CYS A 207 -1.26 2.76 -10.09
CA CYS A 207 -0.21 3.04 -9.12
C CYS A 207 1.22 2.86 -9.66
N LEU A 208 1.40 2.10 -10.75
CA LEU A 208 2.71 1.83 -11.37
C LEU A 208 2.94 2.59 -12.68
N ALA A 209 1.88 3.14 -13.29
CA ALA A 209 1.98 3.90 -14.53
C ALA A 209 2.71 5.24 -14.32
N MET A 210 3.53 5.63 -15.30
CA MET A 210 4.33 6.85 -15.28
C MET A 210 3.64 8.02 -16.00
N ASP A 211 2.81 7.72 -17.00
CA ASP A 211 2.07 8.67 -17.81
C ASP A 211 0.84 7.99 -18.44
N LEU A 212 0.07 8.73 -19.26
CA LEU A 212 -1.14 8.20 -19.89
C LEU A 212 -0.85 7.17 -20.97
N GLU A 213 0.28 7.26 -21.66
CA GLU A 213 0.68 6.30 -22.69
C GLU A 213 1.06 4.95 -22.03
N ASP A 214 1.86 4.99 -20.97
CA ASP A 214 2.19 3.80 -20.17
C ASP A 214 0.94 3.20 -19.51
N LEU A 215 0.01 4.06 -19.04
CA LEU A 215 -1.27 3.61 -18.50
C LEU A 215 -2.07 2.80 -19.54
N GLU A 216 -2.26 3.35 -20.76
CA GLU A 216 -3.00 2.67 -21.83
C GLU A 216 -2.32 1.36 -22.25
N ARG A 217 -1.00 1.37 -22.41
CA ARG A 217 -0.21 0.19 -22.72
C ARG A 217 -0.42 -0.92 -21.69
N ARG A 218 -0.34 -0.57 -20.40
CA ARG A 218 -0.54 -1.52 -19.29
C ARG A 218 -1.97 -2.05 -19.24
N LEU A 219 -2.96 -1.18 -19.37
CA LEU A 219 -4.37 -1.58 -19.41
C LEU A 219 -4.64 -2.55 -20.56
N GLY A 220 -4.03 -2.31 -21.72
CA GLY A 220 -4.14 -3.20 -22.88
C GLY A 220 -3.59 -4.61 -22.63
N ASN A 221 -2.63 -4.76 -21.74
CA ASN A 221 -1.99 -6.04 -21.43
C ASN A 221 -2.76 -6.88 -20.39
N ILE A 222 -3.81 -6.35 -19.75
CA ILE A 222 -4.63 -7.13 -18.81
C ILE A 222 -5.15 -8.39 -19.50
N VAL A 223 -4.89 -9.55 -18.92
CA VAL A 223 -5.42 -10.84 -19.37
C VAL A 223 -6.79 -11.05 -18.74
N VAL A 224 -7.83 -11.16 -19.56
CA VAL A 224 -9.22 -11.30 -19.11
C VAL A 224 -9.72 -12.75 -19.06
N GLY A 225 -9.02 -13.63 -19.75
CA GLY A 225 -9.36 -15.05 -19.84
C GLY A 225 -8.55 -15.75 -20.94
N TYR A 226 -8.96 -16.95 -21.28
CA TYR A 226 -8.24 -17.82 -22.22
C TYR A 226 -9.18 -18.49 -23.22
N THR A 227 -8.68 -18.83 -24.40
CA THR A 227 -9.36 -19.73 -25.34
C THR A 227 -9.30 -21.18 -24.84
N ARG A 228 -10.02 -22.10 -25.56
CA ARG A 228 -9.93 -23.55 -25.27
C ARG A 228 -8.49 -24.07 -25.36
N ASP A 229 -7.72 -23.54 -26.30
CA ASP A 229 -6.31 -23.90 -26.53
C ASP A 229 -5.36 -23.14 -25.59
N LYS A 230 -5.89 -22.51 -24.55
CA LYS A 230 -5.15 -21.79 -23.49
C LYS A 230 -4.37 -20.56 -23.99
N GLN A 231 -4.76 -19.97 -25.12
CA GLN A 231 -4.22 -18.69 -25.56
C GLN A 231 -4.82 -17.56 -24.71
N ALA A 232 -3.97 -16.70 -24.17
CA ALA A 232 -4.43 -15.56 -23.38
C ALA A 232 -5.17 -14.54 -24.24
N ILE A 233 -6.27 -14.02 -23.76
CA ILE A 233 -7.04 -12.93 -24.35
C ILE A 233 -6.85 -11.68 -23.49
N THR A 234 -6.50 -10.57 -24.13
CA THR A 234 -6.16 -9.32 -23.47
C THR A 234 -7.20 -8.21 -23.68
N ALA A 235 -7.17 -7.21 -22.83
CA ALA A 235 -8.01 -6.02 -22.96
C ALA A 235 -7.77 -5.27 -24.28
N LYS A 236 -6.54 -5.33 -24.82
CA LYS A 236 -6.19 -4.76 -26.14
C LYS A 236 -6.98 -5.43 -27.27
N GLN A 237 -7.12 -6.75 -27.24
CA GLN A 237 -7.89 -7.50 -28.24
C GLN A 237 -9.39 -7.19 -28.16
N LEU A 238 -9.90 -6.79 -27.00
CA LEU A 238 -11.26 -6.30 -26.80
C LEU A 238 -11.43 -4.81 -27.13
N ASN A 239 -10.37 -4.11 -27.56
CA ASN A 239 -10.35 -2.66 -27.82
C ASN A 239 -10.78 -1.81 -26.61
N ALA A 240 -10.55 -2.26 -25.37
CA ALA A 240 -11.02 -1.62 -24.16
C ALA A 240 -10.04 -0.55 -23.61
N ALA A 241 -8.74 -0.69 -23.86
CA ALA A 241 -7.69 0.10 -23.23
C ALA A 241 -7.88 1.61 -23.37
N GLY A 242 -8.19 2.11 -24.56
CA GLY A 242 -8.39 3.54 -24.79
C GLY A 242 -9.57 4.13 -23.98
N ALA A 243 -10.72 3.44 -23.95
CA ALA A 243 -11.87 3.89 -23.17
C ALA A 243 -11.60 3.83 -21.65
N MET A 244 -10.89 2.81 -21.17
CA MET A 244 -10.45 2.73 -19.78
C MET A 244 -9.51 3.88 -19.43
N THR A 245 -8.56 4.23 -20.30
CA THR A 245 -7.63 5.36 -20.12
C THR A 245 -8.38 6.69 -20.01
N VAL A 246 -9.40 6.90 -20.85
CA VAL A 246 -10.26 8.10 -20.78
C VAL A 246 -10.93 8.22 -19.41
N LEU A 247 -11.48 7.12 -18.88
CA LEU A 247 -12.08 7.11 -17.53
C LEU A 247 -11.07 7.39 -16.41
N LEU A 248 -9.81 7.01 -16.59
CA LEU A 248 -8.74 7.16 -15.61
C LEU A 248 -7.90 8.43 -15.77
N LYS A 249 -8.13 9.23 -16.82
CA LYS A 249 -7.32 10.41 -17.16
C LYS A 249 -7.13 11.35 -15.96
N ASP A 250 -8.23 11.74 -15.32
CA ASP A 250 -8.16 12.65 -14.19
C ASP A 250 -7.68 11.97 -12.91
N ALA A 251 -7.95 10.67 -12.76
CA ALA A 251 -7.45 9.88 -11.65
C ALA A 251 -5.91 9.69 -11.68
N MET A 252 -5.25 9.87 -12.84
CA MET A 252 -3.79 9.85 -12.94
C MET A 252 -3.12 11.06 -12.27
N MET A 253 -3.81 12.19 -12.13
CA MET A 253 -3.26 13.38 -11.50
C MET A 253 -3.16 13.19 -9.98
N PRO A 254 -1.98 13.36 -9.35
CA PRO A 254 -1.81 13.24 -7.90
C PRO A 254 -2.64 14.25 -7.12
N ASN A 255 -3.19 13.81 -5.99
CA ASN A 255 -3.99 14.66 -5.10
C ASN A 255 -3.09 15.34 -4.06
N LEU A 256 -3.11 16.66 -4.03
CA LEU A 256 -2.42 17.49 -3.04
C LEU A 256 -3.39 17.85 -1.91
N VAL A 257 -2.92 17.65 -0.68
CA VAL A 257 -3.57 18.04 0.58
C VAL A 257 -2.51 18.61 1.54
N GLN A 258 -2.87 18.80 2.80
CA GLN A 258 -1.97 19.35 3.82
C GLN A 258 -2.03 18.53 5.11
N THR A 259 -1.00 18.64 5.95
CA THR A 259 -1.02 18.15 7.33
C THR A 259 -1.71 19.16 8.25
N LEU A 260 -1.97 18.77 9.51
CA LEU A 260 -2.43 19.70 10.56
C LEU A 260 -1.47 20.89 10.75
N GLU A 261 -0.18 20.72 10.46
CA GLU A 261 0.85 21.78 10.50
C GLU A 261 0.99 22.53 9.16
N ASN A 262 0.05 22.34 8.23
CA ASN A 262 0.01 22.95 6.89
C ASN A 262 1.22 22.60 6.01
N ASN A 263 1.79 21.42 6.14
CA ASN A 263 2.82 20.91 5.24
C ASN A 263 2.20 20.12 4.08
N PRO A 264 2.83 20.12 2.90
CA PRO A 264 2.27 19.47 1.72
C PRO A 264 2.30 17.95 1.83
N ALA A 265 1.20 17.31 1.40
CA ALA A 265 1.12 15.87 1.27
C ALA A 265 0.39 15.49 -0.02
N PHE A 266 0.89 14.44 -0.70
CA PHE A 266 0.19 13.76 -1.78
C PHE A 266 -0.49 12.52 -1.24
N VAL A 267 -1.79 12.37 -1.54
CA VAL A 267 -2.56 11.16 -1.23
C VAL A 267 -3.09 10.62 -2.55
N HIS A 268 -2.54 9.48 -3.02
CA HIS A 268 -2.83 9.03 -4.37
C HIS A 268 -2.65 7.53 -4.56
N GLY A 269 -3.71 6.84 -5.02
CA GLY A 269 -3.77 5.40 -5.18
C GLY A 269 -3.75 4.64 -3.85
N GLY A 270 -4.29 3.43 -3.82
CA GLY A 270 -4.45 2.68 -2.57
C GLY A 270 -4.47 1.17 -2.72
N PRO A 271 -3.48 0.54 -3.41
CA PRO A 271 -3.47 -0.90 -3.60
C PRO A 271 -3.23 -1.62 -2.27
N PHE A 272 -3.93 -2.75 -2.04
CA PHE A 272 -3.71 -3.57 -0.87
C PHE A 272 -2.30 -4.20 -0.86
N ALA A 273 -1.68 -4.25 0.32
CA ALA A 273 -0.33 -4.77 0.47
C ALA A 273 -0.25 -6.30 0.60
N ASN A 274 -1.36 -7.00 0.77
CA ASN A 274 -1.41 -8.46 0.86
C ASN A 274 -1.72 -9.16 -0.49
N ILE A 275 -2.05 -8.40 -1.54
CA ILE A 275 -2.33 -8.94 -2.88
C ILE A 275 -1.77 -8.06 -4.02
N ALA A 276 -1.35 -6.84 -3.72
CA ALA A 276 -0.68 -5.92 -4.63
C ALA A 276 0.55 -5.33 -3.93
N HIS A 277 1.19 -4.33 -4.52
CA HIS A 277 2.45 -3.78 -4.00
C HIS A 277 2.29 -2.86 -2.76
N GLY A 278 1.06 -2.47 -2.40
CA GLY A 278 0.77 -1.83 -1.11
C GLY A 278 1.37 -0.45 -0.87
N CYS A 279 1.66 0.31 -1.94
CA CYS A 279 2.27 1.63 -1.89
C CYS A 279 1.44 2.64 -2.68
N ASN A 280 1.58 3.93 -2.39
CA ASN A 280 1.00 4.99 -3.22
C ASN A 280 1.59 4.98 -4.65
N THR A 281 1.04 5.80 -5.54
CA THR A 281 1.46 5.81 -6.94
C THR A 281 2.92 6.20 -7.13
N VAL A 282 3.54 5.64 -8.16
CA VAL A 282 4.88 6.05 -8.62
C VAL A 282 4.87 7.52 -8.99
N LEU A 283 3.83 7.96 -9.74
CA LEU A 283 3.73 9.33 -10.22
C LEU A 283 3.70 10.36 -9.07
N ALA A 284 2.95 10.09 -7.98
CA ALA A 284 2.93 10.97 -6.81
C ALA A 284 4.29 11.02 -6.10
N THR A 285 4.96 9.87 -5.96
CA THR A 285 6.28 9.80 -5.33
C THR A 285 7.34 10.51 -6.18
N ASP A 286 7.36 10.28 -7.50
CA ASP A 286 8.30 10.95 -8.39
C ASP A 286 8.06 12.46 -8.43
N THR A 287 6.80 12.90 -8.53
CA THR A 287 6.43 14.32 -8.45
C THR A 287 6.93 14.95 -7.15
N ALA A 288 6.72 14.30 -6.01
CA ALA A 288 7.18 14.78 -4.71
C ALA A 288 8.72 14.90 -4.67
N LEU A 289 9.44 13.93 -5.23
CA LEU A 289 10.91 13.95 -5.32
C LEU A 289 11.44 15.13 -6.14
N LYS A 290 10.69 15.61 -7.14
CA LYS A 290 11.04 16.79 -7.94
C LYS A 290 10.73 18.11 -7.24
N LEU A 291 9.90 18.10 -6.20
CA LEU A 291 9.38 19.28 -5.52
C LEU A 291 9.99 19.51 -4.13
N GLY A 292 10.41 18.45 -3.45
CA GLY A 292 10.93 18.50 -2.09
C GLY A 292 12.38 18.02 -1.98
N ASP A 293 13.06 18.45 -0.92
CA ASP A 293 14.40 17.94 -0.58
C ASP A 293 14.33 16.54 0.05
N TYR A 294 13.23 16.25 0.74
CA TYR A 294 12.91 14.97 1.35
C TYR A 294 11.50 14.54 0.99
N VAL A 295 11.34 13.27 0.70
CA VAL A 295 10.02 12.64 0.48
C VAL A 295 9.86 11.51 1.46
N VAL A 296 8.81 11.57 2.28
CA VAL A 296 8.46 10.52 3.24
C VAL A 296 7.27 9.76 2.70
N THR A 297 7.45 8.49 2.43
CA THR A 297 6.38 7.60 1.94
C THR A 297 6.25 6.37 2.82
N GLU A 298 5.15 5.63 2.68
CA GLU A 298 4.92 4.41 3.46
C GLU A 298 4.65 3.18 2.59
N ALA A 299 4.88 2.00 3.17
CA ALA A 299 4.45 0.72 2.62
C ALA A 299 3.52 -0.01 3.59
N GLY A 300 2.52 -0.72 3.07
CA GLY A 300 1.50 -1.40 3.88
C GLY A 300 2.05 -2.57 4.69
N PHE A 301 1.47 -2.82 5.86
CA PHE A 301 1.85 -3.91 6.78
C PHE A 301 3.31 -3.83 7.28
N GLY A 302 3.94 -4.96 7.57
CA GLY A 302 5.32 -5.05 8.01
C GLY A 302 6.34 -4.98 6.88
N ALA A 303 7.62 -4.87 7.25
CA ALA A 303 8.70 -4.76 6.27
C ALA A 303 8.86 -6.03 5.42
N ASP A 304 8.43 -7.17 5.93
CA ASP A 304 8.43 -8.45 5.22
C ASP A 304 7.44 -8.52 4.05
N LEU A 305 6.42 -7.69 4.04
CA LEU A 305 5.41 -7.59 2.97
C LEU A 305 5.49 -6.27 2.22
N GLY A 306 5.24 -5.16 2.93
CA GLY A 306 5.14 -3.86 2.29
C GLY A 306 6.47 -3.32 1.82
N ALA A 307 7.52 -3.34 2.67
CA ALA A 307 8.82 -2.82 2.26
C ALA A 307 9.47 -3.72 1.19
N GLU A 308 9.35 -5.05 1.29
CA GLU A 308 9.83 -5.95 0.26
C GLU A 308 9.24 -5.59 -1.11
N LYS A 309 7.91 -5.41 -1.20
CA LYS A 309 7.24 -5.05 -2.46
C LYS A 309 7.53 -3.61 -2.91
N PHE A 310 7.71 -2.71 -1.97
CA PHE A 310 8.18 -1.36 -2.29
C PHE A 310 9.55 -1.42 -3.01
N PHE A 311 10.46 -2.22 -2.51
CA PHE A 311 11.79 -2.40 -3.09
C PHE A 311 11.75 -3.20 -4.39
N ASP A 312 11.22 -4.42 -4.35
CA ASP A 312 11.28 -5.36 -5.47
C ASP A 312 10.25 -5.10 -6.59
N ILE A 313 9.19 -4.33 -6.32
CA ILE A 313 8.23 -3.95 -7.35
C ILE A 313 8.33 -2.46 -7.68
N LYS A 314 7.98 -1.58 -6.73
CA LYS A 314 7.87 -0.14 -7.00
C LYS A 314 9.22 0.51 -7.34
N CYS A 315 10.24 0.33 -6.51
CA CYS A 315 11.57 0.89 -6.75
C CYS A 315 12.21 0.31 -8.01
N ARG A 316 12.08 -1.00 -8.23
CA ARG A 316 12.57 -1.67 -9.44
C ARG A 316 11.94 -1.11 -10.72
N LYS A 317 10.61 -0.92 -10.72
CA LYS A 317 9.87 -0.42 -11.90
C LYS A 317 10.13 1.04 -12.22
N ALA A 318 10.36 1.87 -11.21
CA ALA A 318 10.45 3.30 -11.33
C ALA A 318 11.88 3.86 -11.09
N ASP A 319 12.89 3.00 -11.00
CA ASP A 319 14.29 3.34 -10.65
C ASP A 319 14.40 4.27 -9.42
N LEU A 320 13.56 4.03 -8.42
CA LEU A 320 13.60 4.77 -7.16
C LEU A 320 14.71 4.25 -6.27
N LYS A 321 15.42 5.15 -5.58
CA LYS A 321 16.55 4.82 -4.70
C LYS A 321 16.28 5.39 -3.31
N PRO A 322 15.75 4.59 -2.37
CA PRO A 322 15.55 5.06 -0.99
C PRO A 322 16.89 5.26 -0.28
N GLU A 323 16.97 6.37 0.47
CA GLU A 323 18.17 6.77 1.22
C GLU A 323 18.13 6.30 2.67
N ALA A 324 16.96 6.12 3.25
CA ALA A 324 16.77 5.62 4.60
C ALA A 324 15.42 4.92 4.76
N VAL A 325 15.35 4.01 5.74
CA VAL A 325 14.12 3.35 6.16
C VAL A 325 13.86 3.62 7.62
N VAL A 326 12.63 4.01 7.93
CA VAL A 326 12.12 4.12 9.29
C VAL A 326 11.25 2.89 9.58
N ILE A 327 11.65 2.09 10.56
CA ILE A 327 10.88 0.92 11.01
C ILE A 327 10.10 1.31 12.27
N VAL A 328 8.79 1.39 12.14
CA VAL A 328 7.91 1.69 13.28
C VAL A 328 7.77 0.47 14.17
N ALA A 329 8.02 0.62 15.44
CA ALA A 329 7.78 -0.36 16.48
C ALA A 329 6.90 0.24 17.58
N THR A 330 6.14 -0.60 18.28
CA THR A 330 5.41 -0.23 19.49
C THR A 330 5.72 -1.21 20.61
N ILE A 331 5.80 -0.72 21.84
CA ILE A 331 5.97 -1.58 23.02
C ILE A 331 4.85 -2.63 23.10
N ARG A 332 3.62 -2.25 22.74
CA ARG A 332 2.47 -3.17 22.72
C ARG A 332 2.66 -4.30 21.72
N ALA A 333 3.14 -4.01 20.51
CA ALA A 333 3.42 -5.04 19.50
C ALA A 333 4.53 -5.99 19.95
N LEU A 334 5.60 -5.45 20.52
CA LEU A 334 6.69 -6.26 21.07
C LEU A 334 6.20 -7.19 22.21
N LYS A 335 5.41 -6.68 23.15
CA LYS A 335 4.78 -7.51 24.21
C LYS A 335 3.91 -8.62 23.62
N MET A 336 3.10 -8.32 22.60
CA MET A 336 2.27 -9.33 21.94
C MET A 336 3.11 -10.40 21.24
N HIS A 337 4.19 -10.03 20.56
CA HIS A 337 5.15 -10.98 19.96
C HIS A 337 5.91 -11.77 21.02
N GLY A 338 6.08 -11.22 22.22
CA GLY A 338 6.62 -11.88 23.42
C GLY A 338 5.58 -12.70 24.20
N GLY A 339 4.37 -12.91 23.66
CA GLY A 339 3.36 -13.82 24.21
C GLY A 339 2.36 -13.20 25.18
N VAL A 340 2.33 -11.86 25.35
CA VAL A 340 1.36 -11.19 26.22
C VAL A 340 -0.01 -11.11 25.52
N ALA A 341 -1.08 -11.42 26.25
CA ALA A 341 -2.46 -11.31 25.79
C ALA A 341 -2.87 -9.84 25.60
N LYS A 342 -3.82 -9.60 24.69
CA LYS A 342 -4.26 -8.25 24.31
C LYS A 342 -4.72 -7.40 25.50
N GLU A 343 -5.38 -8.03 26.47
CA GLU A 343 -5.94 -7.39 27.66
C GLU A 343 -4.87 -6.88 28.63
N ASP A 344 -3.67 -7.46 28.59
CA ASP A 344 -2.56 -7.16 29.51
C ASP A 344 -1.48 -6.26 28.89
N LEU A 345 -1.62 -5.84 27.62
CA LEU A 345 -0.63 -5.01 26.92
C LEU A 345 -0.37 -3.64 27.56
N GLY A 346 -1.30 -3.13 28.37
CA GLY A 346 -1.15 -1.88 29.11
C GLY A 346 -0.29 -1.98 30.39
N LYS A 347 0.08 -3.21 30.81
CA LYS A 347 0.92 -3.44 32.01
C LYS A 347 2.38 -3.51 31.60
N GLU A 348 3.29 -2.98 32.44
CA GLU A 348 4.73 -3.12 32.20
C GLU A 348 5.15 -4.60 32.13
N ASN A 349 5.93 -4.95 31.13
CA ASN A 349 6.51 -6.27 30.99
C ASN A 349 7.79 -6.27 30.12
N VAL A 350 8.90 -5.85 30.73
CA VAL A 350 10.21 -5.78 30.07
C VAL A 350 10.67 -7.15 29.54
N ALA A 351 10.34 -8.22 30.25
CA ALA A 351 10.72 -9.58 29.81
C ALA A 351 10.02 -9.97 28.49
N ALA A 352 8.72 -9.64 28.38
CA ALA A 352 7.98 -9.88 27.14
C ALA A 352 8.45 -8.97 25.99
N VAL A 353 8.78 -7.70 26.29
CA VAL A 353 9.40 -6.81 25.29
C VAL A 353 10.67 -7.46 24.74
N LYS A 354 11.58 -7.91 25.62
CA LYS A 354 12.83 -8.59 25.21
C LYS A 354 12.58 -9.84 24.36
N ALA A 355 11.58 -10.64 24.70
CA ALA A 355 11.20 -11.82 23.92
C ALA A 355 10.64 -11.45 22.52
N GLY A 356 9.93 -10.33 22.42
CA GLY A 356 9.39 -9.85 21.14
C GLY A 356 10.41 -9.16 20.22
N LEU A 357 11.58 -8.79 20.72
CA LEU A 357 12.60 -8.07 19.96
C LEU A 357 13.16 -8.87 18.77
N GLU A 358 13.08 -10.20 18.79
CA GLU A 358 13.47 -11.03 17.64
C GLU A 358 12.65 -10.70 16.38
N ASN A 359 11.36 -10.33 16.53
CA ASN A 359 10.54 -9.88 15.43
C ASN A 359 11.07 -8.59 14.81
N LEU A 360 11.35 -7.59 15.66
CA LEU A 360 11.94 -6.33 15.21
C LEU A 360 13.31 -6.54 14.57
N GLY A 361 14.17 -7.36 15.17
CA GLY A 361 15.50 -7.70 14.65
C GLY A 361 15.44 -8.27 13.24
N ARG A 362 14.51 -9.21 12.98
CA ARG A 362 14.31 -9.77 11.63
C ARG A 362 13.89 -8.70 10.62
N HIS A 363 13.04 -7.74 11.00
CA HIS A 363 12.66 -6.64 10.11
C HIS A 363 13.84 -5.69 9.82
N ILE A 364 14.69 -5.42 10.81
CA ILE A 364 15.92 -4.64 10.61
C ILE A 364 16.85 -5.35 9.62
N GLU A 365 17.14 -6.63 9.86
CA GLU A 365 17.97 -7.44 8.96
C GLU A 365 17.41 -7.49 7.54
N ASN A 366 16.10 -7.65 7.39
CA ASN A 366 15.44 -7.70 6.08
C ASN A 366 15.64 -6.39 5.30
N VAL A 367 15.51 -5.24 5.95
CA VAL A 367 15.76 -3.93 5.31
C VAL A 367 17.23 -3.78 4.90
N GLN A 368 18.16 -4.20 5.77
CA GLN A 368 19.60 -4.12 5.50
C GLN A 368 20.03 -4.97 4.31
N LYS A 369 19.33 -6.10 4.01
CA LYS A 369 19.59 -6.93 2.81
C LYS A 369 19.39 -6.17 1.50
N PHE A 370 18.53 -5.16 1.49
CA PHE A 370 18.36 -4.27 0.34
C PHE A 370 19.42 -3.17 0.26
N GLY A 371 20.37 -3.12 1.19
CA GLY A 371 21.44 -2.13 1.21
C GLY A 371 20.99 -0.72 1.63
N VAL A 372 19.87 -0.59 2.34
CA VAL A 372 19.35 0.70 2.82
C VAL A 372 19.49 0.76 4.34
N PRO A 373 20.11 1.83 4.88
CA PRO A 373 20.26 2.00 6.32
C PRO A 373 18.88 2.26 6.98
N ALA A 374 18.73 1.75 8.21
CA ALA A 374 17.48 1.83 8.97
C ALA A 374 17.62 2.61 10.27
N VAL A 375 16.51 3.19 10.73
CA VAL A 375 16.31 3.72 12.08
C VAL A 375 14.97 3.19 12.60
N VAL A 376 14.88 2.91 13.89
CA VAL A 376 13.65 2.45 14.54
C VAL A 376 12.93 3.65 15.17
N ALA A 377 11.68 3.87 14.80
CA ALA A 377 10.78 4.82 15.44
C ALA A 377 9.91 4.06 16.45
N VAL A 378 10.14 4.27 17.73
CA VAL A 378 9.30 3.70 18.78
C VAL A 378 8.12 4.63 19.02
N ASN A 379 6.98 4.29 18.41
CA ASN A 379 5.72 5.01 18.59
C ASN A 379 5.16 4.70 19.99
N THR A 380 5.28 5.66 20.91
CA THR A 380 5.02 5.46 22.33
C THR A 380 3.60 5.82 22.73
N PHE A 381 3.07 5.04 23.67
CA PHE A 381 1.79 5.28 24.34
C PHE A 381 2.02 5.70 25.80
N ILE A 382 1.01 6.32 26.42
CA ILE A 382 1.09 6.80 27.81
C ILE A 382 1.41 5.67 28.79
N SER A 383 1.03 4.44 28.47
CA SER A 383 1.28 3.25 29.33
C SER A 383 2.69 2.68 29.22
N ASP A 384 3.48 3.13 28.26
CA ASP A 384 4.80 2.57 28.01
C ASP A 384 5.82 3.13 29.01
N THR A 385 6.66 2.27 29.57
CA THR A 385 7.64 2.66 30.60
C THR A 385 9.02 2.93 30.00
N GLN A 386 9.85 3.64 30.76
CA GLN A 386 11.22 3.91 30.35
C GLN A 386 12.06 2.62 30.24
N ASP A 387 11.86 1.67 31.16
CA ASP A 387 12.59 0.41 31.15
C ASP A 387 12.25 -0.46 29.93
N GLU A 388 10.99 -0.43 29.48
CA GLU A 388 10.57 -1.08 28.24
C GLU A 388 11.23 -0.43 27.01
N PHE A 389 11.31 0.90 26.97
CA PHE A 389 12.00 1.62 25.89
C PHE A 389 13.51 1.34 25.88
N GLU A 390 14.18 1.36 27.05
CA GLU A 390 15.62 1.07 27.15
C GLU A 390 15.96 -0.35 26.68
N ALA A 391 15.05 -1.32 26.88
CA ALA A 391 15.25 -2.67 26.33
C ALA A 391 15.25 -2.67 24.80
N VAL A 392 14.38 -1.89 24.15
CA VAL A 392 14.36 -1.74 22.69
C VAL A 392 15.61 -1.03 22.21
N LYS A 393 15.97 0.08 22.85
CA LYS A 393 17.14 0.90 22.51
C LYS A 393 18.42 0.08 22.54
N SER A 394 18.68 -0.60 23.66
CA SER A 394 19.87 -1.42 23.82
C SER A 394 19.96 -2.56 22.81
N TYR A 395 18.82 -3.16 22.45
CA TYR A 395 18.78 -4.20 21.40
C TYR A 395 19.13 -3.63 20.03
N CYS A 396 18.57 -2.50 19.65
CA CYS A 396 18.83 -1.85 18.37
C CYS A 396 20.29 -1.38 18.26
N GLU A 397 20.87 -0.84 19.35
CA GLU A 397 22.28 -0.44 19.41
C GLU A 397 23.23 -1.63 19.13
N ASN A 398 22.91 -2.83 19.63
CA ASN A 398 23.67 -4.06 19.31
C ASN A 398 23.61 -4.43 17.81
N LEU A 399 22.57 -4.00 17.10
CA LEU A 399 22.43 -4.16 15.65
C LEU A 399 22.97 -2.93 14.86
N SER A 400 23.63 -1.99 15.54
CA SER A 400 24.13 -0.71 14.98
C SER A 400 23.01 0.13 14.37
N VAL A 401 21.80 0.06 14.93
CA VAL A 401 20.63 0.84 14.53
C VAL A 401 20.16 1.71 15.69
N SER A 402 19.85 2.96 15.44
CA SER A 402 19.29 3.86 16.46
C SER A 402 17.80 3.58 16.67
N ALA A 403 17.35 3.59 17.92
CA ALA A 403 15.93 3.58 18.28
C ALA A 403 15.56 4.94 18.91
N ILE A 404 14.59 5.62 18.33
CA ILE A 404 14.17 6.97 18.72
C ILE A 404 12.75 6.90 19.26
N LYS A 405 12.55 7.51 20.43
CA LYS A 405 11.23 7.65 21.05
C LYS A 405 10.42 8.71 20.31
N CYS A 406 9.18 8.37 19.93
CA CYS A 406 8.32 9.26 19.17
C CYS A 406 6.96 9.46 19.86
N THR A 407 6.54 10.72 20.00
CA THR A 407 5.29 11.14 20.69
C THR A 407 4.36 11.92 19.74
N HIS A 408 4.50 11.73 18.47
CA HIS A 408 3.81 12.49 17.42
C HIS A 408 2.29 12.37 17.46
N TRP A 409 1.72 11.32 18.07
CA TRP A 409 0.28 11.23 18.24
C TRP A 409 -0.25 12.37 19.13
N SER A 410 0.46 12.72 20.20
CA SER A 410 0.10 13.81 21.11
C SER A 410 0.72 15.16 20.74
N ASP A 411 1.92 15.16 20.15
CA ASP A 411 2.76 16.35 20.03
C ASP A 411 2.99 16.76 18.56
N GLY A 412 2.34 16.09 17.60
CA GLY A 412 2.51 16.37 16.18
C GLY A 412 3.97 16.25 15.72
N GLY A 413 4.40 17.11 14.82
CA GLY A 413 5.78 17.13 14.30
C GLY A 413 6.85 17.34 15.37
N ALA A 414 6.54 18.03 16.47
CA ALA A 414 7.47 18.21 17.58
C ALA A 414 7.88 16.87 18.20
N GLY A 415 6.95 15.91 18.26
CA GLY A 415 7.20 14.56 18.80
C GLY A 415 8.10 13.69 17.92
N THR A 416 8.57 14.18 16.78
CA THR A 416 9.46 13.46 15.84
C THR A 416 10.70 14.26 15.42
N GLU A 417 10.99 15.40 16.03
CA GLU A 417 12.16 16.21 15.66
C GLU A 417 13.48 15.44 15.82
N GLU A 418 13.64 14.65 16.89
CA GLU A 418 14.81 13.80 17.10
C GLU A 418 14.94 12.73 15.99
N LEU A 419 13.82 12.09 15.63
CA LEU A 419 13.75 11.14 14.51
C LEU A 419 14.11 11.84 13.19
N ALA A 420 13.60 13.05 12.95
CA ALA A 420 13.88 13.84 11.76
C ALA A 420 15.37 14.16 11.63
N HIS A 421 16.02 14.60 12.70
CA HIS A 421 17.48 14.81 12.71
C HIS A 421 18.25 13.55 12.38
N LYS A 422 17.85 12.39 12.95
CA LYS A 422 18.51 11.12 12.66
C LYS A 422 18.30 10.63 11.23
N VAL A 423 17.10 10.82 10.69
CA VAL A 423 16.80 10.50 9.29
C VAL A 423 17.63 11.37 8.34
N VAL A 424 17.78 12.66 8.63
CA VAL A 424 18.64 13.57 7.85
C VAL A 424 20.10 13.11 7.90
N GLU A 425 20.62 12.81 9.09
CA GLU A 425 21.99 12.29 9.26
C GLU A 425 22.23 11.05 8.40
N ILE A 426 21.32 10.08 8.45
CA ILE A 426 21.40 8.84 7.68
C ILE A 426 21.32 9.13 6.17
N ALA A 427 20.34 9.91 5.74
CA ALA A 427 20.12 10.19 4.32
C ALA A 427 21.23 11.03 3.69
N GLU A 428 21.94 11.87 4.48
CA GLU A 428 23.06 12.68 4.02
C GLU A 428 24.41 11.93 4.11
N SER A 429 24.46 10.78 4.79
CA SER A 429 25.70 9.98 4.95
C SER A 429 26.16 9.29 3.66
N ASN A 430 25.30 9.19 2.64
CA ASN A 430 25.53 8.45 1.39
C ASN A 430 25.88 6.95 1.60
N GLN A 431 25.39 6.36 2.67
CA GLN A 431 25.61 4.93 2.98
C GLN A 431 24.65 4.01 2.25
N ALA A 432 23.51 4.54 1.75
CA ALA A 432 22.54 3.75 1.01
C ALA A 432 23.13 3.24 -0.31
N ASN A 433 23.02 1.93 -0.52
CA ASN A 433 23.41 1.25 -1.74
C ASN A 433 22.29 0.26 -2.12
N PHE A 434 21.14 0.83 -2.43
CA PHE A 434 19.93 0.06 -2.71
C PHE A 434 20.12 -0.94 -3.84
N LYS A 435 19.69 -2.18 -3.61
CA LYS A 435 19.64 -3.27 -4.60
C LYS A 435 18.37 -4.09 -4.40
N PRO A 436 17.66 -4.45 -5.48
CA PRO A 436 16.62 -5.47 -5.41
C PRO A 436 17.14 -6.79 -4.85
N LEU A 437 16.27 -7.58 -4.23
CA LEU A 437 16.65 -8.83 -3.59
C LEU A 437 17.10 -9.90 -4.59
N TYR A 438 16.59 -9.86 -5.80
CA TYR A 438 16.87 -10.82 -6.87
C TYR A 438 16.93 -10.13 -8.24
N SER A 439 17.63 -10.78 -9.20
CA SER A 439 17.71 -10.34 -10.60
C SER A 439 16.40 -10.63 -11.36
N ASP A 440 16.07 -9.80 -12.36
CA ASP A 440 14.95 -10.04 -13.28
C ASP A 440 15.12 -11.35 -14.07
N ASP A 441 16.35 -11.78 -14.33
CA ASP A 441 16.66 -12.99 -15.12
C ASP A 441 16.60 -14.29 -14.28
N LEU A 442 16.41 -14.19 -12.95
CA LEU A 442 16.22 -15.38 -12.12
C LEU A 442 14.88 -16.06 -12.47
N PRO A 443 14.82 -17.42 -12.57
CA PRO A 443 13.56 -18.14 -12.77
C PRO A 443 12.50 -17.77 -11.74
N LEU A 444 11.23 -17.73 -12.11
CA LEU A 444 10.14 -17.31 -11.24
C LEU A 444 10.07 -18.11 -9.94
N TRP A 445 10.27 -19.43 -10.01
CA TRP A 445 10.35 -20.30 -8.82
C TRP A 445 11.46 -19.87 -7.86
N ASP A 446 12.64 -19.56 -8.40
CA ASP A 446 13.79 -19.17 -7.60
C ASP A 446 13.63 -17.77 -7.01
N LYS A 447 12.94 -16.83 -7.69
CA LYS A 447 12.54 -15.54 -7.12
C LYS A 447 11.68 -15.73 -5.87
N VAL A 448 10.66 -16.59 -5.95
CA VAL A 448 9.78 -16.92 -4.81
C VAL A 448 10.57 -17.56 -3.68
N LYS A 449 11.45 -18.52 -4.01
CA LYS A 449 12.31 -19.17 -3.03
C LYS A 449 13.24 -18.16 -2.34
N THR A 450 13.82 -17.24 -3.09
CA THR A 450 14.69 -16.18 -2.54
C THR A 450 13.91 -15.31 -1.52
N ILE A 451 12.71 -14.86 -1.86
CA ILE A 451 11.89 -14.08 -0.90
C ILE A 451 11.57 -14.91 0.34
N ALA A 452 11.16 -16.16 0.16
CA ALA A 452 10.77 -17.03 1.27
C ALA A 452 11.95 -17.32 2.22
N THR A 453 13.14 -17.62 1.69
CA THR A 453 14.31 -17.93 2.51
C THR A 453 14.94 -16.67 3.12
N GLU A 454 15.13 -15.62 2.32
CA GLU A 454 15.83 -14.43 2.77
C GLU A 454 14.98 -13.52 3.66
N ILE A 455 13.69 -13.33 3.33
CA ILE A 455 12.82 -12.39 4.04
C ILE A 455 12.01 -13.10 5.14
N TYR A 456 11.46 -14.28 4.84
CA TYR A 456 10.57 -14.97 5.79
C TYR A 456 11.31 -15.96 6.71
N GLY A 457 12.58 -16.26 6.42
CA GLY A 457 13.36 -17.25 7.19
C GLY A 457 12.86 -18.69 6.97
N ALA A 458 12.18 -18.96 5.87
CA ALA A 458 11.76 -20.30 5.51
C ALA A 458 12.96 -21.18 5.11
N ALA A 459 12.85 -22.49 5.29
CA ALA A 459 13.83 -23.43 4.79
C ALA A 459 13.66 -23.71 3.29
N ASP A 460 12.40 -23.74 2.82
CA ASP A 460 12.08 -24.04 1.42
C ASP A 460 10.66 -23.57 1.06
N ILE A 461 10.31 -23.74 -0.21
CA ILE A 461 8.95 -23.55 -0.74
C ILE A 461 8.43 -24.87 -1.31
N SER A 462 7.11 -25.03 -1.34
CA SER A 462 6.45 -26.20 -1.92
C SER A 462 5.21 -25.79 -2.70
N ALA A 463 4.84 -26.58 -3.71
CA ALA A 463 3.63 -26.41 -4.48
C ALA A 463 3.19 -27.72 -5.11
N ASP A 464 1.91 -27.82 -5.45
CA ASP A 464 1.38 -28.93 -6.24
C ASP A 464 1.94 -28.90 -7.68
N LYS A 465 1.97 -30.09 -8.33
CA LYS A 465 2.50 -30.23 -9.68
C LYS A 465 1.84 -29.23 -10.67
N ALA A 466 0.55 -29.01 -10.56
CA ALA A 466 -0.18 -28.06 -11.42
C ALA A 466 0.36 -26.62 -11.31
N ILE A 467 0.71 -26.17 -10.11
CA ILE A 467 1.28 -24.85 -9.86
C ILE A 467 2.70 -24.75 -10.40
N VAL A 468 3.51 -25.82 -10.23
CA VAL A 468 4.87 -25.89 -10.80
C VAL A 468 4.82 -25.78 -12.32
N GLU A 469 3.88 -26.45 -12.98
CA GLU A 469 3.68 -26.35 -14.43
C GLU A 469 3.16 -24.93 -14.84
N GLN A 470 2.39 -24.28 -13.98
CA GLN A 470 1.95 -22.91 -14.25
C GLN A 470 3.09 -21.89 -14.22
N PHE A 471 4.08 -22.03 -13.30
CA PHE A 471 5.31 -21.24 -13.34
C PHE A 471 6.02 -21.35 -14.69
N LYS A 472 6.24 -22.57 -15.18
CA LYS A 472 6.85 -22.81 -16.50
C LYS A 472 6.05 -22.23 -17.64
N SER A 473 4.72 -22.34 -17.55
CA SER A 473 3.81 -21.74 -18.54
C SER A 473 3.96 -20.21 -18.60
N PHE A 474 4.05 -19.54 -17.46
CA PHE A 474 4.27 -18.10 -17.41
C PHE A 474 5.63 -17.70 -17.96
N GLU A 475 6.69 -18.44 -17.65
CA GLU A 475 8.02 -18.22 -18.23
C GLU A 475 8.02 -18.39 -19.75
N THR A 476 7.39 -19.46 -20.26
CA THR A 476 7.25 -19.72 -21.70
C THR A 476 6.44 -18.63 -22.41
N ALA A 477 5.43 -18.09 -21.73
CA ALA A 477 4.60 -16.99 -22.24
C ALA A 477 5.30 -15.61 -22.21
N GLY A 478 6.55 -15.53 -21.73
CA GLY A 478 7.35 -14.31 -21.71
C GLY A 478 7.26 -13.49 -20.42
N TYR A 479 6.62 -14.00 -19.36
CA TYR A 479 6.47 -13.31 -18.07
C TYR A 479 7.60 -13.63 -17.07
N GLY A 480 8.64 -14.35 -17.48
CA GLY A 480 9.73 -14.78 -16.61
C GLY A 480 10.52 -13.64 -15.94
N LYS A 481 10.53 -12.44 -16.53
CA LYS A 481 11.19 -11.26 -15.96
C LYS A 481 10.34 -10.48 -14.95
N PHE A 482 9.08 -10.84 -14.78
CA PHE A 482 8.22 -10.13 -13.83
C PHE A 482 8.68 -10.35 -12.39
N PRO A 483 8.61 -9.30 -11.53
CA PRO A 483 8.82 -9.45 -10.11
C PRO A 483 7.66 -10.22 -9.47
N ILE A 484 7.91 -10.70 -8.27
CA ILE A 484 6.96 -11.47 -7.47
C ILE A 484 6.24 -10.58 -6.46
N CYS A 485 4.93 -10.75 -6.37
CA CYS A 485 4.09 -10.15 -5.35
C CYS A 485 3.60 -11.27 -4.42
N MET A 486 4.29 -11.46 -3.28
CA MET A 486 3.87 -12.47 -2.31
C MET A 486 2.59 -12.07 -1.60
N ALA A 487 1.60 -12.94 -1.64
CA ALA A 487 0.32 -12.79 -0.95
C ALA A 487 0.24 -13.80 0.20
N LYS A 488 0.49 -13.33 1.42
CA LYS A 488 0.48 -14.13 2.66
C LYS A 488 -0.18 -13.36 3.81
N THR A 489 -0.37 -14.02 4.95
CA THR A 489 -0.81 -13.36 6.17
C THR A 489 0.18 -12.25 6.59
N GLN A 490 -0.34 -11.13 7.05
CA GLN A 490 0.46 -10.03 7.58
C GLN A 490 0.90 -10.23 9.04
N TYR A 491 0.41 -11.25 9.73
CA TYR A 491 0.57 -11.42 11.18
C TYR A 491 1.74 -12.32 11.59
N SER A 492 2.48 -12.84 10.64
CA SER A 492 3.65 -13.71 10.87
C SER A 492 4.61 -13.64 9.68
N PHE A 493 5.89 -13.92 9.90
CA PHE A 493 6.82 -14.20 8.80
C PHE A 493 6.46 -15.51 8.07
N SER A 494 5.85 -16.47 8.77
CA SER A 494 5.35 -17.71 8.17
C SER A 494 3.99 -17.51 7.49
N THR A 495 3.43 -18.61 6.97
CA THR A 495 2.04 -18.65 6.45
C THR A 495 0.99 -18.94 7.53
N ASP A 496 1.41 -19.26 8.77
CA ASP A 496 0.55 -19.42 9.93
C ASP A 496 0.48 -18.11 10.76
N PRO A 497 -0.68 -17.44 10.84
CA PRO A 497 -0.81 -16.18 11.58
C PRO A 497 -0.60 -16.31 13.09
N ASN A 498 -0.60 -17.52 13.64
CA ASN A 498 -0.43 -17.79 15.06
C ASN A 498 1.04 -17.89 15.48
N LEU A 499 1.95 -18.13 14.55
CA LEU A 499 3.39 -18.18 14.83
C LEU A 499 3.94 -16.75 14.99
N LYS A 500 4.12 -16.34 16.24
CA LYS A 500 4.62 -15.00 16.61
C LYS A 500 6.16 -14.96 16.65
N GLY A 501 6.73 -13.79 16.92
CA GLY A 501 8.17 -13.58 16.97
C GLY A 501 8.81 -13.64 15.58
N ALA A 502 9.89 -14.39 15.45
CA ALA A 502 10.66 -14.59 14.21
C ALA A 502 10.77 -16.07 13.83
N PRO A 503 9.66 -16.74 13.44
CA PRO A 503 9.71 -18.16 13.07
C PRO A 503 10.67 -18.39 11.91
N SER A 504 11.35 -19.52 11.93
CA SER A 504 12.32 -19.94 10.91
C SER A 504 12.23 -21.44 10.61
N GLY A 505 12.83 -21.87 9.50
CA GLY A 505 12.91 -23.28 9.14
C GLY A 505 11.59 -23.92 8.64
N HIS A 506 10.53 -23.12 8.48
CA HIS A 506 9.25 -23.56 7.94
C HIS A 506 9.29 -23.66 6.41
N THR A 507 8.32 -24.35 5.82
CA THR A 507 8.13 -24.42 4.36
C THR A 507 6.95 -23.53 3.98
N VAL A 508 7.15 -22.67 2.96
CA VAL A 508 6.07 -21.83 2.41
C VAL A 508 5.37 -22.61 1.30
N GLN A 509 4.11 -22.99 1.54
CA GLN A 509 3.30 -23.66 0.56
C GLN A 509 2.62 -22.65 -0.38
N ILE A 510 2.88 -22.77 -1.68
CA ILE A 510 2.23 -21.99 -2.72
C ILE A 510 0.91 -22.66 -3.08
N ARG A 511 -0.19 -21.91 -3.04
CA ARG A 511 -1.55 -22.42 -3.30
C ARG A 511 -2.10 -22.01 -4.66
N GLU A 512 -1.70 -20.84 -5.15
CA GLU A 512 -2.24 -20.26 -6.38
C GLU A 512 -1.24 -19.27 -6.97
N LEU A 513 -1.25 -19.14 -8.31
CA LEU A 513 -0.58 -18.08 -9.03
C LEU A 513 -1.60 -17.24 -9.79
N ARG A 514 -1.48 -15.92 -9.72
CA ARG A 514 -2.27 -14.99 -10.52
C ARG A 514 -1.36 -14.10 -11.34
N LEU A 515 -1.63 -14.02 -12.63
CA LEU A 515 -0.91 -13.16 -13.54
C LEU A 515 -1.54 -11.76 -13.54
N SER A 516 -0.78 -10.75 -13.16
CA SER A 516 -1.12 -9.34 -13.34
C SER A 516 -0.28 -8.77 -14.47
N ALA A 517 -0.65 -9.12 -15.71
CA ALA A 517 0.17 -8.86 -16.91
C ALA A 517 0.29 -7.36 -17.22
N GLY A 518 -0.74 -6.57 -16.96
CA GLY A 518 -0.72 -5.13 -17.12
C GLY A 518 0.07 -4.42 -16.04
N ALA A 519 -0.06 -4.86 -14.78
CA ALA A 519 0.76 -4.36 -13.68
C ALA A 519 2.20 -4.88 -13.72
N GLU A 520 2.46 -5.92 -14.51
CA GLU A 520 3.77 -6.54 -14.75
C GLU A 520 4.39 -7.14 -13.48
N PHE A 521 3.60 -7.91 -12.73
CA PHE A 521 4.06 -8.77 -11.64
C PHE A 521 3.23 -10.05 -11.56
N ILE A 522 3.74 -11.04 -10.85
CA ILE A 522 3.04 -12.31 -10.59
C ILE A 522 2.68 -12.37 -9.11
N VAL A 523 1.39 -12.55 -8.81
CA VAL A 523 0.92 -12.75 -7.43
C VAL A 523 1.07 -14.22 -7.07
N VAL A 524 1.78 -14.49 -5.98
CA VAL A 524 2.00 -15.84 -5.44
C VAL A 524 1.25 -15.96 -4.12
N VAL A 525 0.16 -16.71 -4.14
CA VAL A 525 -0.73 -16.87 -2.99
C VAL A 525 -0.27 -18.05 -2.14
N THR A 526 0.02 -17.80 -0.85
CA THR A 526 0.55 -18.79 0.08
C THR A 526 -0.36 -19.06 1.29
N GLY A 527 -1.52 -18.43 1.34
CA GLY A 527 -2.48 -18.57 2.43
C GLY A 527 -3.90 -18.26 1.99
N GLU A 528 -4.81 -18.11 2.93
CA GLU A 528 -6.16 -17.63 2.66
C GLU A 528 -6.12 -16.10 2.47
N ILE A 529 -6.08 -15.66 1.22
CA ILE A 529 -6.06 -14.26 0.86
C ILE A 529 -7.43 -13.84 0.35
N MET A 530 -7.97 -12.82 1.00
CA MET A 530 -9.31 -12.34 0.75
C MET A 530 -9.27 -11.11 -0.17
N THR A 531 -9.72 -11.27 -1.42
CA THR A 531 -9.85 -10.18 -2.39
C THR A 531 -11.20 -9.47 -2.33
N MET A 532 -12.16 -10.04 -1.58
CA MET A 532 -13.43 -9.41 -1.21
C MET A 532 -13.66 -9.64 0.28
N PRO A 533 -13.23 -8.70 1.15
CA PRO A 533 -13.51 -8.77 2.58
C PRO A 533 -15.01 -8.72 2.87
N GLY A 534 -15.42 -9.32 3.97
CA GLY A 534 -16.79 -9.17 4.48
C GLY A 534 -16.85 -8.11 5.58
N LEU A 535 -18.00 -7.51 5.79
CA LEU A 535 -18.24 -6.70 6.98
C LEU A 535 -18.08 -7.58 8.24
N PRO A 536 -17.44 -7.06 9.32
CA PRO A 536 -17.36 -7.74 10.60
C PRO A 536 -18.75 -7.84 11.26
N ARG A 537 -18.83 -8.56 12.38
CA ARG A 537 -20.09 -8.72 13.14
C ARG A 537 -20.67 -7.37 13.58
N VAL A 538 -19.81 -6.43 13.95
CA VAL A 538 -20.16 -5.04 14.29
C VAL A 538 -19.30 -4.16 13.39
N PRO A 539 -19.84 -3.71 12.26
CA PRO A 539 -19.11 -2.85 11.33
C PRO A 539 -19.00 -1.40 11.85
N ALA A 540 -17.99 -0.68 11.41
CA ALA A 540 -17.88 0.75 11.71
C ALA A 540 -19.10 1.54 11.21
N ALA A 541 -19.75 1.07 10.16
CA ALA A 541 -20.98 1.64 9.62
C ALA A 541 -22.11 1.80 10.65
N ASP A 542 -22.16 0.95 11.70
CA ASP A 542 -23.16 1.06 12.77
C ASP A 542 -23.01 2.35 13.61
N LEU A 543 -21.82 2.95 13.61
CA LEU A 543 -21.49 4.16 14.37
C LEU A 543 -21.43 5.42 13.50
N ILE A 544 -21.29 5.26 12.17
CA ILE A 544 -21.14 6.38 11.24
C ILE A 544 -22.52 6.94 10.90
N HIS A 545 -22.78 8.20 11.22
CA HIS A 545 -24.04 8.89 10.92
C HIS A 545 -23.84 10.42 10.82
N LEU A 546 -24.85 11.12 10.35
CA LEU A 546 -24.90 12.59 10.39
C LEU A 546 -25.63 13.06 11.63
N ASP A 547 -25.09 14.07 12.28
CA ASP A 547 -25.80 14.78 13.34
C ASP A 547 -26.85 15.76 12.76
N ASN A 548 -27.58 16.47 13.64
CA ASN A 548 -28.63 17.42 13.26
C ASN A 548 -28.09 18.64 12.47
N LYS A 549 -26.77 18.83 12.42
CA LYS A 549 -26.11 19.91 11.67
C LYS A 549 -25.50 19.42 10.36
N GLY A 550 -25.69 18.14 10.03
CA GLY A 550 -25.09 17.50 8.85
C GLY A 550 -23.61 17.18 9.03
N GLN A 551 -23.08 17.16 10.26
CA GLN A 551 -21.70 16.78 10.51
C GLN A 551 -21.60 15.28 10.71
N ILE A 552 -20.56 14.66 10.11
CA ILE A 552 -20.29 13.23 10.21
C ILE A 552 -19.86 12.88 11.65
N GLN A 553 -20.43 11.85 12.20
CA GLN A 553 -20.06 11.27 13.48
C GLN A 553 -19.60 9.82 13.29
N GLY A 554 -18.70 9.33 14.13
CA GLY A 554 -18.25 7.94 14.12
C GLY A 554 -17.22 7.60 13.03
N LEU A 555 -16.80 8.53 12.21
CA LEU A 555 -15.68 8.36 11.29
C LEU A 555 -14.36 8.58 12.06
N PHE A 556 -13.35 7.76 11.79
CA PHE A 556 -12.09 7.74 12.55
C PHE A 556 -11.02 8.59 11.94
#